data_2811e417e6c234d00aa9cc47f61b37f5
#
_entry.id   2811e417e6c234d00aa9cc47f61b37f5
#
_cell.length_a   1.000
_cell.length_b   1.000
_cell.length_c   1.000
_cell.angle_alpha   90.00
_cell.angle_beta   90.00
_cell.angle_gamma   90.00
#
_symmetry.space_group_name_H-M   'P 1'
#
loop_
_entity.id
_entity.type
_entity.pdbx_description
1 polymer ?
#
loop_
_entity_poly.entity_id
_entity_poly.type
_entity_poly.pdbx_seq_one_letter_code
_entity_poly.pdbx_strand_id
1 'polypeptide(L)'
;MDSGIILRKLNVRWLGKLPYSEAYDLQKGFHQSVALESSNDDYLLLLEHEKVITIGRSGDLNNLLVSSDKLRELGIEYFETDRGGDITFHGEGQLIGYPIIRLSDPKKVLPYVRALENVIINTLKEFEIDAFTKDDDTGVWTAKGKIASIGIKVSKWTTYHGFSLNVFDNLDGYSLINPCGSDVEKMTSINQYNEKINFKNVTDTLVIKFKDEFKYLNVSEQFSQFTPKQLKATKTFDIDSMVEQGVFSPNRKSIPIAIKGVLPNEPDRPEWMKVKANLGEDYISLKNLLKEKRLNTVCEEASCPNIYECWSSGTATFMIMGEVCTRACGFCDVKTGKPGELDWDEPSRVAESVSIMKLSHAVITSVNRDDLKDGGSEFFAETIRKTKEINNQCSVEVLVPDFKGDRESIDNILNANPDVFNHNLETVPRLQREIRTAASYGRSLSIFEYINSKGFLGKTKTGLIVGMGENKEEVLDVLLDISKLNIDIVTIGQYLRPTAKHRPIHRYVNVDEFNEYKIFGESLGIPHIESGPLVRSSYHAKDSFASV
;
A
#
# COMPACT_ATOMS: atom_id res chain seq x y z
N MET A 1 -17.02 -21.23 32.37
CA MET A 1 -17.13 -21.02 30.92
C MET A 1 -15.73 -21.24 30.39
N ASP A 2 -15.51 -22.39 29.80
CA ASP A 2 -14.21 -22.78 29.25
C ASP A 2 -13.87 -21.85 28.09
N SER A 3 -12.86 -21.00 28.29
CA SER A 3 -12.18 -20.30 27.19
C SER A 3 -11.39 -21.36 26.43
N GLY A 4 -11.96 -21.87 25.35
CA GLY A 4 -11.30 -22.82 24.47
C GLY A 4 -9.96 -22.27 24.02
N ILE A 5 -8.88 -22.86 24.51
CA ILE A 5 -7.53 -22.62 24.02
C ILE A 5 -7.51 -23.16 22.58
N ILE A 6 -7.56 -22.28 21.60
CA ILE A 6 -7.31 -22.64 20.20
C ILE A 6 -5.84 -23.01 20.14
N LEU A 7 -5.55 -24.30 20.15
CA LEU A 7 -4.19 -24.85 19.99
C LEU A 7 -3.77 -24.61 18.54
N ARG A 8 -2.96 -23.57 18.30
CA ARG A 8 -2.39 -23.30 16.98
C ARG A 8 -1.35 -24.36 16.64
N LYS A 9 -1.28 -24.72 15.35
CA LYS A 9 -0.30 -25.66 14.83
C LYS A 9 0.91 -24.90 14.31
N LEU A 10 2.12 -25.35 14.63
CA LEU A 10 3.35 -24.83 14.06
C LEU A 10 3.74 -25.60 12.79
N ASN A 11 3.91 -24.89 11.70
CA ASN A 11 4.45 -25.43 10.46
C ASN A 11 5.89 -24.95 10.26
N VAL A 12 6.84 -25.84 10.41
CA VAL A 12 8.26 -25.57 10.17
C VAL A 12 8.58 -25.84 8.70
N ARG A 13 9.20 -24.87 8.02
CA ARG A 13 9.56 -24.96 6.61
C ARG A 13 11.04 -24.65 6.42
N TRP A 14 11.80 -25.59 5.87
CA TRP A 14 13.14 -25.34 5.39
C TRP A 14 13.10 -24.91 3.93
N LEU A 15 13.54 -23.66 3.65
CA LEU A 15 13.45 -23.05 2.32
C LEU A 15 14.76 -23.14 1.52
N GLY A 16 15.83 -23.69 2.14
CA GLY A 16 17.16 -23.73 1.49
C GLY A 16 17.83 -22.37 1.50
N LYS A 17 18.63 -22.08 0.46
CA LYS A 17 19.29 -20.79 0.26
C LYS A 17 18.47 -19.95 -0.73
N LEU A 18 18.07 -18.75 -0.34
CA LEU A 18 17.22 -17.84 -1.13
C LEU A 18 17.77 -16.42 -1.13
N PRO A 19 17.61 -15.67 -2.25
CA PRO A 19 17.74 -14.22 -2.25
C PRO A 19 16.81 -13.57 -1.21
N TYR A 20 17.21 -12.42 -0.67
CA TYR A 20 16.44 -11.75 0.39
C TYR A 20 15.04 -11.33 -0.10
N SER A 21 14.93 -10.79 -1.30
CA SER A 21 13.67 -10.37 -1.92
C SER A 21 12.64 -11.51 -1.97
N GLU A 22 13.05 -12.70 -2.45
CA GLU A 22 12.14 -13.86 -2.53
C GLU A 22 11.69 -14.33 -1.14
N ALA A 23 12.62 -14.37 -0.18
CA ALA A 23 12.27 -14.75 1.20
C ALA A 23 11.36 -13.72 1.87
N TYR A 24 11.52 -12.43 1.56
CA TYR A 24 10.66 -11.37 2.07
C TYR A 24 9.24 -11.48 1.53
N ASP A 25 9.08 -11.75 0.23
CA ASP A 25 7.77 -11.98 -0.38
C ASP A 25 7.06 -13.20 0.23
N LEU A 26 7.80 -14.30 0.44
CA LEU A 26 7.26 -15.47 1.14
C LEU A 26 6.80 -15.15 2.56
N GLN A 27 7.60 -14.39 3.33
CA GLN A 27 7.19 -13.95 4.67
C GLN A 27 5.89 -13.15 4.64
N LYS A 28 5.76 -12.20 3.69
CA LYS A 28 4.54 -11.40 3.55
C LYS A 28 3.32 -12.27 3.21
N GLY A 29 3.46 -13.23 2.30
CA GLY A 29 2.38 -14.16 1.97
C GLY A 29 1.92 -14.98 3.18
N PHE A 30 2.85 -15.58 3.94
CA PHE A 30 2.51 -16.33 5.16
C PHE A 30 1.95 -15.41 6.26
N HIS A 31 2.54 -14.22 6.44
CA HIS A 31 2.03 -13.23 7.38
C HIS A 31 0.56 -12.88 7.10
N GLN A 32 0.22 -12.63 5.84
CA GLN A 32 -1.14 -12.32 5.43
C GLN A 32 -2.11 -13.47 5.77
N SER A 33 -1.74 -14.72 5.46
CA SER A 33 -2.59 -15.88 5.76
C SER A 33 -2.85 -16.06 7.26
N VAL A 34 -1.84 -15.83 8.10
CA VAL A 34 -1.96 -15.91 9.56
C VAL A 34 -2.73 -14.72 10.13
N ALA A 35 -2.51 -13.51 9.60
CA ALA A 35 -3.15 -12.29 10.07
C ALA A 35 -4.66 -12.24 9.77
N LEU A 36 -5.11 -12.85 8.67
CA LEU A 36 -6.53 -12.89 8.26
C LEU A 36 -7.35 -13.97 8.98
N GLU A 37 -6.77 -14.69 9.95
CA GLU A 37 -7.42 -15.80 10.67
C GLU A 37 -7.98 -16.91 9.76
N SER A 38 -7.62 -16.91 8.49
CA SER A 38 -8.02 -17.96 7.54
C SER A 38 -7.41 -19.33 7.87
N SER A 39 -6.43 -19.37 8.77
CA SER A 39 -5.75 -20.56 9.25
C SER A 39 -5.43 -20.46 10.74
N ASN A 40 -5.58 -21.57 11.47
CA ASN A 40 -5.09 -21.72 12.84
C ASN A 40 -3.60 -22.10 12.88
N ASP A 41 -2.89 -21.94 11.79
CA ASP A 41 -1.48 -22.31 11.64
C ASP A 41 -0.58 -21.11 11.91
N ASP A 42 0.52 -21.37 12.60
CA ASP A 42 1.68 -20.49 12.67
C ASP A 42 2.83 -21.12 11.87
N TYR A 43 3.80 -20.31 11.47
CA TYR A 43 4.91 -20.77 10.64
C TYR A 43 6.25 -20.40 11.25
N LEU A 44 7.23 -21.28 11.09
CA LEU A 44 8.65 -20.99 11.29
C LEU A 44 9.36 -21.30 9.97
N LEU A 45 9.75 -20.24 9.26
CA LEU A 45 10.53 -20.36 8.02
C LEU A 45 12.01 -20.34 8.39
N LEU A 46 12.74 -21.34 7.97
CA LEU A 46 14.19 -21.48 8.20
C LEU A 46 14.91 -21.51 6.85
N LEU A 47 15.99 -20.75 6.72
CA LEU A 47 16.71 -20.60 5.48
C LEU A 47 18.13 -20.08 5.70
N GLU A 48 18.89 -19.98 4.62
CA GLU A 48 20.09 -19.15 4.47
C GLU A 48 19.84 -18.09 3.39
N HIS A 49 20.47 -16.94 3.50
CA HIS A 49 20.47 -15.95 2.43
C HIS A 49 21.73 -16.00 1.57
N GLU A 50 21.63 -15.56 0.32
CA GLU A 50 22.77 -15.02 -0.39
C GLU A 50 23.28 -13.76 0.33
N LYS A 51 24.50 -13.31 -0.02
CA LYS A 51 25.10 -12.14 0.66
C LYS A 51 24.22 -10.90 0.50
N VAL A 52 23.72 -10.37 1.61
CA VAL A 52 22.85 -9.22 1.64
C VAL A 52 23.07 -8.37 2.89
N ILE A 53 23.02 -7.06 2.75
CA ILE A 53 22.94 -6.10 3.85
C ILE A 53 21.51 -5.60 3.96
N THR A 54 20.93 -5.65 5.16
CA THR A 54 19.59 -5.10 5.42
C THR A 54 19.67 -3.98 6.44
N ILE A 55 18.95 -2.87 6.19
CA ILE A 55 18.80 -1.76 7.12
C ILE A 55 17.38 -1.79 7.68
N GLY A 56 17.28 -1.82 9.01
CA GLY A 56 16.00 -1.75 9.72
C GLY A 56 15.51 -0.31 9.91
N ARG A 57 14.37 -0.16 10.58
CA ARG A 57 13.67 1.14 10.76
C ARG A 57 14.46 2.19 11.58
N SER A 58 15.32 1.77 12.45
CA SER A 58 16.22 2.65 13.24
C SER A 58 17.62 2.73 12.65
N GLY A 59 17.81 2.20 11.43
CA GLY A 59 19.11 2.13 10.80
C GLY A 59 19.60 3.48 10.27
N ASP A 60 20.89 3.74 10.47
CA ASP A 60 21.58 4.89 9.89
C ASP A 60 22.44 4.42 8.70
N LEU A 61 22.26 5.04 7.53
CA LEU A 61 23.06 4.81 6.33
C LEU A 61 24.57 5.08 6.56
N ASN A 62 24.91 5.94 7.53
CA ASN A 62 26.31 6.17 7.93
C ASN A 62 26.97 4.92 8.52
N ASN A 63 26.18 3.93 8.94
CA ASN A 63 26.69 2.63 9.41
C ASN A 63 27.06 1.68 8.26
N LEU A 64 26.84 2.06 7.00
CA LEU A 64 27.37 1.38 5.82
C LEU A 64 28.75 1.98 5.47
N LEU A 65 29.81 1.21 5.66
CA LEU A 65 31.20 1.67 5.55
C LEU A 65 31.76 1.68 4.12
N VAL A 66 30.96 1.22 3.15
CA VAL A 66 31.37 1.09 1.74
C VAL A 66 30.32 1.69 0.81
N SER A 67 30.75 2.10 -0.38
CA SER A 67 29.83 2.63 -1.40
C SER A 67 28.96 1.54 -2.02
N SER A 68 27.81 1.94 -2.59
CA SER A 68 26.93 1.05 -3.35
C SER A 68 27.62 0.37 -4.54
N ASP A 69 28.61 1.05 -5.17
CA ASP A 69 29.40 0.48 -6.24
C ASP A 69 30.29 -0.66 -5.73
N LYS A 70 30.87 -0.48 -4.53
CA LYS A 70 31.68 -1.53 -3.91
C LYS A 70 30.87 -2.75 -3.49
N LEU A 71 29.64 -2.56 -2.99
CA LEU A 71 28.72 -3.67 -2.72
C LEU A 71 28.41 -4.47 -3.98
N ARG A 72 28.17 -3.74 -5.08
CA ARG A 72 27.88 -4.36 -6.40
C ARG A 72 29.06 -5.19 -6.92
N GLU A 73 30.30 -4.67 -6.78
CA GLU A 73 31.53 -5.41 -7.10
C GLU A 73 31.68 -6.70 -6.28
N LEU A 74 31.28 -6.66 -5.00
CA LEU A 74 31.33 -7.80 -4.09
C LEU A 74 30.17 -8.77 -4.24
N GLY A 75 29.20 -8.47 -5.13
CA GLY A 75 27.97 -9.27 -5.31
C GLY A 75 27.08 -9.28 -4.08
N ILE A 76 27.08 -8.19 -3.29
CA ILE A 76 26.27 -8.05 -2.07
C ILE A 76 25.07 -7.17 -2.38
N GLU A 77 23.88 -7.72 -2.19
CA GLU A 77 22.64 -6.95 -2.28
C GLU A 77 22.45 -6.06 -1.05
N TYR A 78 21.64 -5.02 -1.20
CA TYR A 78 21.30 -4.06 -0.15
C TYR A 78 19.81 -3.79 -0.14
N PHE A 79 19.18 -3.87 1.04
CA PHE A 79 17.73 -3.65 1.21
C PHE A 79 17.43 -2.77 2.43
N GLU A 80 16.58 -1.75 2.24
CA GLU A 80 15.90 -1.09 3.35
C GLU A 80 14.65 -1.91 3.71
N THR A 81 14.49 -2.20 5.01
CA THR A 81 13.46 -3.11 5.50
C THR A 81 12.63 -2.48 6.62
N ASP A 82 11.46 -3.02 6.86
CA ASP A 82 10.58 -2.56 7.92
C ASP A 82 10.77 -3.31 9.26
N ARG A 83 11.79 -4.19 9.39
CA ARG A 83 12.15 -4.83 10.66
C ARG A 83 12.65 -3.81 11.69
N GLY A 84 12.55 -4.16 12.96
CA GLY A 84 13.23 -3.43 14.02
C GLY A 84 14.76 -3.53 13.93
N GLY A 85 15.45 -2.61 14.62
CA GLY A 85 16.90 -2.57 14.69
C GLY A 85 17.56 -1.77 13.56
N ASP A 86 18.87 -1.76 13.58
CA ASP A 86 19.77 -1.03 12.68
C ASP A 86 20.22 -1.92 11.50
N ILE A 87 21.42 -1.67 10.97
CA ILE A 87 22.03 -2.39 9.85
C ILE A 87 22.53 -3.77 10.30
N THR A 88 22.39 -4.78 9.44
CA THR A 88 22.99 -6.09 9.63
C THR A 88 23.37 -6.74 8.30
N PHE A 89 24.23 -7.77 8.36
CA PHE A 89 24.63 -8.58 7.23
C PHE A 89 24.04 -9.99 7.35
N HIS A 90 23.61 -10.55 6.21
CA HIS A 90 23.25 -11.95 6.09
C HIS A 90 24.05 -12.61 4.96
N GLY A 91 24.34 -13.90 5.12
CA GLY A 91 25.08 -14.68 4.13
C GLY A 91 25.08 -16.17 4.45
N GLU A 92 25.77 -16.94 3.62
CA GLU A 92 25.93 -18.39 3.81
C GLU A 92 26.54 -18.71 5.18
N GLY A 93 26.10 -19.81 5.78
CA GLY A 93 26.57 -20.20 7.11
C GLY A 93 25.83 -19.53 8.26
N GLN A 94 24.85 -18.68 7.96
CA GLN A 94 23.99 -18.05 8.94
C GLN A 94 22.59 -18.68 8.88
N LEU A 95 22.12 -19.26 9.98
CA LEU A 95 20.76 -19.78 10.09
C LEU A 95 19.78 -18.63 10.32
N ILE A 96 18.92 -18.39 9.34
CA ILE A 96 17.86 -17.40 9.42
C ILE A 96 16.57 -18.07 9.86
N GLY A 97 15.89 -17.48 10.83
CA GLY A 97 14.57 -17.90 11.29
C GLY A 97 13.56 -16.76 11.21
N TYR A 98 12.48 -16.99 10.45
CA TYR A 98 11.36 -16.06 10.33
C TYR A 98 10.10 -16.68 10.95
N PRO A 99 9.84 -16.44 12.25
CA PRO A 99 8.60 -16.89 12.88
C PRO A 99 7.45 -15.98 12.49
N ILE A 100 6.41 -16.55 11.94
CA ILE A 100 5.17 -15.88 11.56
C ILE A 100 4.08 -16.39 12.49
N ILE A 101 3.88 -15.68 13.60
CA ILE A 101 3.08 -16.12 14.74
C ILE A 101 2.08 -15.04 15.11
N ARG A 102 0.85 -15.45 15.39
CA ARG A 102 -0.17 -14.53 15.89
C ARG A 102 0.00 -14.29 17.39
N LEU A 103 0.21 -13.04 17.76
CA LEU A 103 0.28 -12.61 19.16
C LEU A 103 -1.13 -12.31 19.70
N SER A 104 -1.43 -12.77 20.90
CA SER A 104 -2.76 -12.58 21.51
C SER A 104 -2.94 -11.20 22.18
N ASP A 105 -1.86 -10.42 22.36
CA ASP A 105 -1.87 -9.15 23.07
C ASP A 105 -0.68 -8.27 22.62
N PRO A 106 -0.89 -6.95 22.37
CA PRO A 106 0.17 -5.99 22.05
C PRO A 106 1.29 -5.93 23.10
N LYS A 107 0.96 -6.13 24.37
CA LYS A 107 1.94 -6.14 25.46
C LYS A 107 2.91 -7.31 25.42
N LYS A 108 2.68 -8.27 24.51
CA LYS A 108 3.52 -9.48 24.36
C LYS A 108 4.67 -9.33 23.36
N VAL A 109 4.89 -8.17 22.74
CA VAL A 109 5.99 -7.98 21.79
C VAL A 109 7.35 -8.15 22.46
N LEU A 110 7.61 -7.48 23.58
CA LEU A 110 8.87 -7.65 24.31
C LEU A 110 9.05 -9.07 24.87
N PRO A 111 8.05 -9.67 25.55
CA PRO A 111 8.12 -11.09 25.92
C PRO A 111 8.37 -12.05 24.74
N TYR A 112 7.84 -11.75 23.55
CA TYR A 112 8.09 -12.54 22.34
C TYR A 112 9.57 -12.43 21.89
N VAL A 113 10.15 -11.24 21.91
CA VAL A 113 11.59 -11.07 21.61
C VAL A 113 12.45 -11.84 22.60
N ARG A 114 12.15 -11.75 23.90
CA ARG A 114 12.86 -12.51 24.95
C ARG A 114 12.70 -14.01 24.79
N ALA A 115 11.54 -14.50 24.34
CA ALA A 115 11.35 -15.91 24.02
C ALA A 115 12.24 -16.35 22.84
N LEU A 116 12.42 -15.52 21.81
CA LEU A 116 13.35 -15.83 20.72
C LEU A 116 14.81 -15.89 21.21
N GLU A 117 15.21 -14.97 22.07
CA GLU A 117 16.54 -15.01 22.71
C GLU A 117 16.73 -16.30 23.50
N ASN A 118 15.73 -16.70 24.31
CA ASN A 118 15.75 -17.95 25.07
C ASN A 118 15.87 -19.19 24.17
N VAL A 119 15.14 -19.21 23.04
CA VAL A 119 15.27 -20.29 22.04
C VAL A 119 16.73 -20.43 21.59
N ILE A 120 17.36 -19.33 21.25
CA ILE A 120 18.75 -19.31 20.74
C ILE A 120 19.72 -19.72 21.87
N ILE A 121 19.58 -19.15 23.06
CA ILE A 121 20.42 -19.49 24.23
C ILE A 121 20.31 -20.99 24.57
N ASN A 122 19.09 -21.53 24.62
CA ASN A 122 18.87 -22.93 24.90
C ASN A 122 19.36 -23.85 23.77
N THR A 123 19.35 -23.37 22.52
CA THR A 123 19.99 -24.06 21.38
C THR A 123 21.49 -24.13 21.57
N LEU A 124 22.15 -23.01 21.87
CA LEU A 124 23.61 -22.91 22.07
C LEU A 124 24.08 -23.77 23.24
N LYS A 125 23.27 -23.85 24.30
CA LYS A 125 23.56 -24.69 25.46
C LYS A 125 23.70 -26.18 25.13
N GLU A 126 22.96 -26.70 24.16
CA GLU A 126 23.10 -28.10 23.70
C GLU A 126 24.45 -28.37 22.99
N PHE A 127 25.11 -27.30 22.56
CA PHE A 127 26.45 -27.32 21.96
C PHE A 127 27.55 -26.87 22.94
N GLU A 128 27.25 -26.84 24.25
CA GLU A 128 28.15 -26.44 25.33
C GLU A 128 28.68 -24.99 25.17
N ILE A 129 27.87 -24.09 24.62
CA ILE A 129 28.21 -22.68 24.43
C ILE A 129 27.38 -21.86 25.43
N ASP A 130 28.09 -21.19 26.36
CA ASP A 130 27.47 -20.24 27.27
C ASP A 130 27.13 -18.95 26.54
N ALA A 131 25.85 -18.58 26.60
CA ALA A 131 25.32 -17.41 25.93
C ALA A 131 24.38 -16.60 26.85
N PHE A 132 24.30 -15.29 26.61
CA PHE A 132 23.53 -14.36 27.43
C PHE A 132 22.93 -13.23 26.60
N THR A 133 22.00 -12.49 27.18
CA THR A 133 21.41 -11.25 26.62
C THR A 133 22.01 -10.03 27.29
N LYS A 134 21.92 -8.88 26.62
CA LYS A 134 22.21 -7.54 27.20
C LYS A 134 20.89 -6.79 27.45
N ASP A 135 20.86 -5.92 28.44
CA ASP A 135 19.64 -5.18 28.78
C ASP A 135 19.29 -4.12 27.73
N ASP A 136 20.28 -3.46 27.17
CA ASP A 136 20.13 -2.31 26.27
C ASP A 136 20.23 -2.66 24.78
N ASP A 137 20.47 -3.94 24.43
CA ASP A 137 20.58 -4.38 23.04
C ASP A 137 19.86 -5.71 22.83
N THR A 138 19.26 -5.88 21.65
CA THR A 138 18.49 -7.07 21.29
C THR A 138 19.35 -8.07 20.51
N GLY A 139 19.46 -9.29 21.02
CA GLY A 139 20.27 -10.35 20.41
C GLY A 139 20.82 -11.33 21.44
N VAL A 140 21.79 -12.13 21.03
CA VAL A 140 22.44 -13.10 21.91
C VAL A 140 23.96 -12.97 21.78
N TRP A 141 24.64 -12.96 22.92
CA TRP A 141 26.10 -12.82 23.03
C TRP A 141 26.72 -14.02 23.72
N THR A 142 28.00 -14.17 23.46
CA THR A 142 28.88 -15.11 24.11
C THR A 142 30.15 -14.37 24.57
N ALA A 143 31.05 -15.05 25.25
CA ALA A 143 32.33 -14.49 25.64
C ALA A 143 33.21 -14.01 24.44
N LYS A 144 32.96 -14.55 23.22
CA LYS A 144 33.70 -14.16 22.00
C LYS A 144 33.03 -13.05 21.19
N GLY A 145 31.78 -12.71 21.47
CA GLY A 145 31.03 -11.66 20.77
C GLY A 145 29.57 -11.98 20.54
N LYS A 146 28.90 -11.16 19.71
CA LYS A 146 27.51 -11.35 19.33
C LYS A 146 27.38 -12.53 18.36
N ILE A 147 26.54 -13.49 18.71
CA ILE A 147 26.37 -14.72 17.93
C ILE A 147 25.05 -14.75 17.17
N ALA A 148 24.05 -13.97 17.63
CA ALA A 148 22.77 -13.87 16.97
C ALA A 148 22.19 -12.46 17.05
N SER A 149 21.57 -12.01 15.97
CA SER A 149 20.85 -10.75 15.86
C SER A 149 19.34 -11.03 15.74
N ILE A 150 18.51 -10.14 16.34
CA ILE A 150 17.06 -10.25 16.29
C ILE A 150 16.49 -8.92 15.84
N GLY A 151 15.67 -8.96 14.79
CA GLY A 151 14.94 -7.80 14.30
C GLY A 151 13.59 -8.25 13.77
N ILE A 152 12.52 -7.85 14.43
CA ILE A 152 11.16 -8.27 14.12
C ILE A 152 10.29 -7.12 13.67
N LYS A 153 9.18 -7.46 13.02
CA LYS A 153 8.02 -6.58 12.81
C LYS A 153 6.78 -7.27 13.31
N VAL A 154 5.88 -6.50 13.92
CA VAL A 154 4.53 -6.94 14.23
C VAL A 154 3.56 -6.05 13.46
N SER A 155 2.66 -6.68 12.71
CA SER A 155 1.56 -6.01 12.01
C SER A 155 0.30 -6.89 12.16
N LYS A 156 -0.86 -6.29 12.39
CA LYS A 156 -2.11 -7.03 12.63
C LYS A 156 -1.96 -8.18 13.64
N TRP A 157 -1.23 -7.92 14.72
CA TRP A 157 -0.90 -8.89 15.79
C TRP A 157 -0.14 -10.14 15.30
N THR A 158 0.40 -10.11 14.11
CA THR A 158 1.18 -11.21 13.53
C THR A 158 2.62 -10.75 13.31
N THR A 159 3.58 -11.61 13.66
CA THR A 159 5.01 -11.33 13.53
C THR A 159 5.52 -11.68 12.14
N TYR A 160 6.60 -11.04 11.72
CA TYR A 160 7.45 -11.44 10.59
C TYR A 160 8.84 -10.82 10.74
N HIS A 161 9.77 -11.10 9.84
CA HIS A 161 11.19 -11.10 10.12
C HIS A 161 11.49 -12.02 11.31
N GLY A 162 12.58 -11.84 12.02
CA GLY A 162 12.93 -12.74 13.11
C GLY A 162 14.36 -12.61 13.57
N PHE A 163 15.14 -13.67 13.38
CA PHE A 163 16.51 -13.74 13.88
C PHE A 163 17.49 -14.32 12.86
N SER A 164 18.77 -14.05 13.09
CA SER A 164 19.90 -14.68 12.43
C SER A 164 20.84 -15.26 13.48
N LEU A 165 21.26 -16.52 13.31
CA LEU A 165 22.22 -17.22 14.16
C LEU A 165 23.45 -17.59 13.33
N ASN A 166 24.62 -17.09 13.70
CA ASN A 166 25.86 -17.40 13.01
C ASN A 166 26.31 -18.82 13.35
N VAL A 167 26.18 -19.74 12.40
CA VAL A 167 26.60 -21.13 12.57
C VAL A 167 28.04 -21.31 12.12
N PHE A 168 28.38 -20.86 10.92
CA PHE A 168 29.73 -20.89 10.37
C PHE A 168 30.38 -19.50 10.34
N ASP A 169 31.70 -19.48 10.19
CA ASP A 169 32.55 -18.29 10.32
C ASP A 169 32.63 -17.47 9.02
N ASN A 170 31.53 -17.31 8.31
CA ASN A 170 31.41 -16.50 7.10
C ASN A 170 30.99 -15.06 7.46
N LEU A 171 31.78 -14.42 8.35
CA LEU A 171 31.43 -13.13 8.97
C LEU A 171 32.05 -11.92 8.25
N ASP A 172 32.75 -12.11 7.13
CA ASP A 172 33.48 -11.06 6.41
C ASP A 172 32.62 -9.85 6.04
N GLY A 173 31.33 -10.09 5.74
CA GLY A 173 30.39 -9.04 5.41
C GLY A 173 30.11 -8.05 6.54
N TYR A 174 30.35 -8.42 7.79
CA TYR A 174 30.21 -7.49 8.91
C TYR A 174 31.29 -6.42 8.95
N SER A 175 32.45 -6.64 8.28
CA SER A 175 33.49 -5.61 8.11
C SER A 175 33.07 -4.43 7.22
N LEU A 176 31.96 -4.58 6.49
CA LEU A 176 31.42 -3.57 5.58
C LEU A 176 30.41 -2.64 6.26
N ILE A 177 30.08 -2.91 7.53
CA ILE A 177 29.04 -2.20 8.27
C ILE A 177 29.49 -1.94 9.72
N ASN A 178 28.88 -0.93 10.36
CA ASN A 178 28.93 -0.73 11.81
C ASN A 178 27.61 -1.21 12.43
N PRO A 179 27.50 -2.46 12.89
CA PRO A 179 26.28 -2.96 13.50
C PRO A 179 25.92 -2.14 14.74
N CYS A 180 24.71 -1.61 14.83
CA CYS A 180 24.21 -0.84 15.98
C CYS A 180 25.01 0.44 16.32
N GLY A 181 25.78 1.01 15.36
CA GLY A 181 26.50 2.27 15.54
C GLY A 181 27.67 2.22 16.54
N SER A 182 28.08 1.03 16.97
CA SER A 182 29.24 0.85 17.84
C SER A 182 30.47 0.39 17.03
N ASP A 183 31.55 1.08 17.18
CA ASP A 183 32.81 0.88 16.42
C ASP A 183 33.42 -0.52 16.58
N VAL A 184 32.96 -1.40 17.43
CA VAL A 184 33.58 -2.70 17.72
C VAL A 184 32.62 -3.74 18.30
N GLU A 185 31.46 -3.96 17.73
CA GLU A 185 30.74 -5.17 18.16
C GLU A 185 31.32 -6.40 17.43
N LYS A 186 32.10 -7.17 18.15
CA LYS A 186 32.75 -8.36 17.61
C LYS A 186 31.68 -9.43 17.36
N MET A 187 31.56 -9.82 16.10
CA MET A 187 30.67 -10.96 15.74
C MET A 187 31.43 -12.28 15.95
N THR A 188 30.68 -13.34 16.31
CA THR A 188 31.20 -14.69 16.45
C THR A 188 30.22 -15.72 15.87
N SER A 189 30.62 -16.99 15.79
CA SER A 189 29.83 -18.10 15.27
C SER A 189 29.96 -19.34 16.15
N ILE A 190 29.03 -20.30 15.99
CA ILE A 190 29.09 -21.62 16.68
C ILE A 190 30.38 -22.36 16.30
N ASN A 191 30.77 -22.29 15.02
CA ASN A 191 31.98 -22.96 14.51
C ASN A 191 33.26 -22.51 15.21
N GLN A 192 33.34 -21.31 15.73
CA GLN A 192 34.49 -20.83 16.53
C GLN A 192 34.61 -21.52 17.91
N TYR A 193 33.55 -22.15 18.37
CA TYR A 193 33.54 -22.95 19.61
C TYR A 193 33.67 -24.44 19.34
N ASN A 194 33.09 -24.90 18.21
CA ASN A 194 33.10 -26.29 17.82
C ASN A 194 33.25 -26.41 16.30
N GLU A 195 34.47 -26.70 15.85
CA GLU A 195 34.83 -26.84 14.43
C GLU A 195 34.08 -27.97 13.70
N LYS A 196 33.57 -28.96 14.45
CA LYS A 196 32.82 -30.12 13.90
C LYS A 196 31.30 -29.90 13.88
N ILE A 197 30.86 -28.66 14.06
CA ILE A 197 29.42 -28.35 14.08
C ILE A 197 28.76 -28.73 12.75
N ASN A 198 27.56 -29.24 12.83
CA ASN A 198 26.74 -29.57 11.67
C ASN A 198 25.54 -28.63 11.61
N PHE A 199 25.37 -27.94 10.51
CA PHE A 199 24.29 -26.96 10.31
C PHE A 199 22.91 -27.57 10.54
N LYS A 200 22.69 -28.80 10.05
CA LYS A 200 21.42 -29.52 10.24
C LYS A 200 21.16 -29.80 11.72
N ASN A 201 22.18 -30.22 12.48
CA ASN A 201 22.00 -30.47 13.91
C ASN A 201 21.62 -29.20 14.68
N VAL A 202 22.19 -28.06 14.31
CA VAL A 202 21.84 -26.74 14.90
C VAL A 202 20.38 -26.42 14.57
N THR A 203 19.97 -26.61 13.30
CA THR A 203 18.62 -26.37 12.83
C THR A 203 17.60 -27.25 13.55
N ASP A 204 17.86 -28.56 13.64
CA ASP A 204 16.96 -29.51 14.29
C ASP A 204 16.82 -29.19 15.79
N THR A 205 17.93 -28.86 16.45
CA THR A 205 17.94 -28.46 17.88
C THR A 205 17.14 -27.17 18.09
N LEU A 206 17.33 -26.18 17.22
CA LEU A 206 16.60 -24.92 17.29
C LEU A 206 15.11 -25.12 17.16
N VAL A 207 14.65 -25.99 16.26
CA VAL A 207 13.21 -26.32 16.09
C VAL A 207 12.65 -26.93 17.38
N ILE A 208 13.39 -27.84 18.02
CA ILE A 208 12.98 -28.43 19.29
C ILE A 208 12.83 -27.36 20.38
N LYS A 209 13.86 -26.49 20.55
CA LYS A 209 13.82 -25.43 21.56
C LYS A 209 12.73 -24.39 21.27
N PHE A 210 12.49 -24.09 19.99
CA PHE A 210 11.40 -23.21 19.57
C PHE A 210 10.03 -23.78 19.94
N LYS A 211 9.79 -25.05 19.63
CA LYS A 211 8.57 -25.76 20.00
C LYS A 211 8.33 -25.73 21.52
N ASP A 212 9.37 -26.02 22.30
CA ASP A 212 9.29 -26.08 23.76
C ASP A 212 9.01 -24.70 24.39
N GLU A 213 9.72 -23.65 23.95
CA GLU A 213 9.56 -22.28 24.45
C GLU A 213 8.17 -21.72 24.16
N PHE A 214 7.68 -21.90 22.92
CA PHE A 214 6.36 -21.44 22.49
C PHE A 214 5.22 -22.41 22.79
N LYS A 215 5.52 -23.57 23.41
CA LYS A 215 4.55 -24.59 23.88
C LYS A 215 3.64 -25.16 22.78
N TYR A 216 4.20 -25.34 21.57
CA TYR A 216 3.45 -26.00 20.50
C TYR A 216 3.32 -27.50 20.74
N LEU A 217 2.07 -28.02 20.77
CA LEU A 217 1.79 -29.45 20.89
C LEU A 217 1.77 -30.13 19.51
N ASN A 218 1.32 -29.41 18.48
CA ASN A 218 1.24 -29.91 17.12
C ASN A 218 2.27 -29.20 16.24
N VAL A 219 3.23 -29.95 15.70
CA VAL A 219 4.24 -29.46 14.79
C VAL A 219 4.23 -30.29 13.51
N SER A 220 4.27 -29.66 12.37
CA SER A 220 4.53 -30.35 11.10
C SER A 220 5.82 -29.78 10.50
N GLU A 221 6.73 -30.66 10.11
CA GLU A 221 8.03 -30.30 9.59
C GLU A 221 8.14 -30.69 8.12
N GLN A 222 8.65 -29.79 7.29
CA GLN A 222 8.94 -30.04 5.90
C GLN A 222 10.36 -29.58 5.59
N PHE A 223 11.27 -30.55 5.49
CA PHE A 223 12.70 -30.34 5.21
C PHE A 223 13.09 -30.66 3.76
N SER A 224 12.14 -30.72 2.84
CA SER A 224 12.47 -30.85 1.41
C SER A 224 13.00 -29.50 0.89
N GLN A 225 14.12 -29.53 0.16
CA GLN A 225 14.54 -28.36 -0.62
C GLN A 225 13.41 -28.04 -1.62
N PHE A 226 12.70 -26.98 -1.34
CA PHE A 226 11.76 -26.43 -2.32
C PHE A 226 12.58 -25.71 -3.39
N THR A 227 12.46 -26.14 -4.63
CA THR A 227 12.82 -25.25 -5.73
C THR A 227 11.83 -24.08 -5.75
N PRO A 228 12.21 -22.88 -6.20
CA PRO A 228 11.29 -21.74 -6.35
C PRO A 228 10.00 -22.11 -7.09
N LYS A 229 10.05 -23.09 -7.97
CA LYS A 229 8.91 -23.64 -8.71
C LYS A 229 7.95 -24.49 -7.85
N GLN A 230 8.44 -25.13 -6.80
CA GLN A 230 7.62 -25.96 -5.88
C GLN A 230 7.02 -25.13 -4.74
N LEU A 231 7.64 -24.02 -4.34
CA LEU A 231 7.06 -23.04 -3.44
C LEU A 231 5.83 -22.34 -4.05
N LYS A 232 5.82 -22.17 -5.39
CA LYS A 232 4.67 -21.68 -6.16
C LYS A 232 3.50 -22.67 -6.22
N ALA A 233 3.73 -23.97 -5.98
CA ALA A 233 2.73 -25.03 -6.09
C ALA A 233 2.01 -25.39 -4.79
N THR A 234 2.39 -24.85 -3.63
CA THR A 234 1.60 -24.99 -2.40
C THR A 234 0.41 -24.04 -2.47
N LYS A 235 -0.77 -24.61 -2.66
CA LYS A 235 -2.10 -23.98 -2.86
C LYS A 235 -2.47 -22.88 -1.85
N THR A 236 -1.78 -21.77 -1.87
CA THR A 236 -2.24 -20.53 -1.21
C THR A 236 -1.86 -19.27 -1.99
N PHE A 237 -0.96 -19.36 -2.98
CA PHE A 237 -0.68 -18.26 -3.92
C PHE A 237 -0.15 -18.85 -5.23
N ASP A 238 -1.00 -18.94 -6.24
CA ASP A 238 -0.63 -19.30 -7.60
C ASP A 238 -0.32 -18.01 -8.39
N ILE A 239 0.94 -17.58 -8.31
CA ILE A 239 1.42 -16.39 -9.03
C ILE A 239 1.33 -16.60 -10.56
N ASP A 240 1.47 -17.83 -11.03
CA ASP A 240 1.39 -18.12 -12.47
C ASP A 240 -0.06 -18.00 -12.96
N SER A 241 -1.08 -18.35 -12.16
CA SER A 241 -2.48 -18.09 -12.50
C SER A 241 -2.82 -16.60 -12.46
N MET A 242 -2.14 -15.81 -11.62
CA MET A 242 -2.29 -14.35 -11.59
C MET A 242 -1.63 -13.66 -12.78
N VAL A 243 -0.55 -14.24 -13.35
CA VAL A 243 0.08 -13.79 -14.61
C VAL A 243 -0.79 -14.14 -15.81
N GLU A 244 -1.37 -15.35 -15.85
CA GLU A 244 -2.28 -15.79 -16.91
C GLU A 244 -3.62 -15.05 -16.90
N GLN A 245 -4.10 -14.60 -15.74
CA GLN A 245 -5.31 -13.78 -15.57
C GLN A 245 -5.07 -12.27 -15.80
N GLY A 246 -3.86 -11.87 -16.21
CA GLY A 246 -3.54 -10.48 -16.52
C GLY A 246 -3.33 -9.57 -15.29
N VAL A 247 -3.28 -10.13 -14.09
CA VAL A 247 -3.04 -9.41 -12.84
C VAL A 247 -1.56 -9.06 -12.67
N PHE A 248 -0.66 -9.74 -13.39
CA PHE A 248 0.78 -9.48 -13.42
C PHE A 248 1.30 -9.49 -14.87
N SER A 249 1.83 -8.35 -15.34
CA SER A 249 2.51 -8.28 -16.65
C SER A 249 3.92 -7.73 -16.47
N PRO A 250 4.97 -8.56 -16.68
CA PRO A 250 6.36 -8.15 -16.48
C PRO A 250 6.94 -7.26 -17.59
N ASN A 251 6.16 -6.85 -18.62
CA ASN A 251 6.68 -6.10 -19.75
C ASN A 251 5.69 -5.09 -20.33
N ARG A 252 5.49 -3.95 -19.65
CA ARG A 252 5.03 -2.74 -20.35
C ARG A 252 6.17 -1.72 -20.42
N LYS A 253 6.64 -1.43 -21.63
CA LYS A 253 7.59 -0.36 -21.89
C LYS A 253 6.96 0.98 -21.45
N SER A 254 7.57 1.62 -20.46
CA SER A 254 7.19 2.93 -19.96
C SER A 254 7.43 4.03 -21.01
N ILE A 255 6.50 4.94 -21.11
CA ILE A 255 6.53 6.10 -22.00
C ILE A 255 6.73 7.37 -21.15
N PRO A 256 7.71 8.24 -21.42
CA PRO A 256 8.02 9.37 -20.53
C PRO A 256 7.12 10.60 -20.73
N ILE A 257 6.54 11.15 -19.64
CA ILE A 257 6.00 12.54 -19.62
C ILE A 257 7.06 13.51 -19.12
N ALA A 258 7.24 14.62 -19.82
CA ALA A 258 7.95 15.77 -19.31
C ALA A 258 6.95 16.74 -18.66
N ILE A 259 6.90 16.79 -17.33
CA ILE A 259 6.25 17.87 -16.59
C ILE A 259 7.32 18.90 -16.23
N LYS A 260 7.03 20.19 -16.47
CA LYS A 260 7.95 21.31 -16.24
C LYS A 260 8.38 21.44 -14.78
N GLY A 261 9.70 21.40 -14.53
CA GLY A 261 10.37 21.95 -13.34
C GLY A 261 10.41 21.02 -12.13
N VAL A 262 11.62 20.66 -11.69
CA VAL A 262 11.88 20.10 -10.35
C VAL A 262 11.60 21.19 -9.33
N LEU A 263 10.66 20.96 -8.42
CA LEU A 263 10.40 21.84 -7.29
C LEU A 263 11.44 21.57 -6.19
N PRO A 264 11.96 22.60 -5.50
CA PRO A 264 12.93 22.39 -4.42
C PRO A 264 12.34 21.48 -3.32
N ASN A 265 13.12 20.50 -2.86
CA ASN A 265 12.78 19.53 -1.80
C ASN A 265 11.73 18.45 -2.16
N GLU A 266 11.63 18.06 -3.42
CA GLU A 266 10.86 16.87 -3.80
C GLU A 266 11.77 15.67 -4.06
N PRO A 267 11.33 14.43 -3.74
CA PRO A 267 12.05 13.24 -4.17
C PRO A 267 12.18 13.19 -5.68
N ASP A 268 13.23 12.58 -6.19
CA ASP A 268 13.43 12.41 -7.63
C ASP A 268 12.24 11.66 -8.25
N ARG A 269 11.72 12.22 -9.36
CA ARG A 269 10.58 11.65 -10.05
C ARG A 269 10.96 10.33 -10.73
N PRO A 270 10.36 9.19 -10.35
CA PRO A 270 10.69 7.91 -10.95
C PRO A 270 10.33 7.84 -12.44
N GLU A 271 11.02 6.97 -13.19
CA GLU A 271 10.82 6.86 -14.63
C GLU A 271 9.40 6.40 -15.02
N TRP A 272 8.78 5.57 -14.19
CA TRP A 272 7.40 5.08 -14.40
C TRP A 272 6.32 6.18 -14.27
N MET A 273 6.67 7.38 -13.81
CA MET A 273 5.80 8.55 -13.75
C MET A 273 5.79 9.40 -15.03
N LYS A 274 6.45 8.95 -16.11
CA LYS A 274 6.54 9.70 -17.37
C LYS A 274 5.42 9.24 -18.34
N VAL A 275 4.55 10.13 -18.81
CA VAL A 275 3.48 9.88 -19.80
C VAL A 275 3.77 10.67 -21.10
N LYS A 276 3.47 10.12 -22.28
CA LYS A 276 3.54 10.86 -23.56
C LYS A 276 2.26 11.69 -23.75
N ALA A 277 2.40 12.98 -23.98
CA ALA A 277 1.29 13.79 -24.43
C ALA A 277 0.95 13.49 -25.89
N ASN A 278 -0.31 13.17 -26.18
CA ASN A 278 -0.80 13.04 -27.55
C ASN A 278 -1.69 14.26 -27.88
N LEU A 279 -1.13 15.24 -28.60
CA LEU A 279 -1.79 16.47 -28.99
C LEU A 279 -2.52 16.32 -30.34
N GLY A 280 -3.23 15.22 -30.57
CA GLY A 280 -3.99 14.97 -31.79
C GLY A 280 -5.11 16.01 -32.06
N GLU A 281 -5.62 16.02 -33.29
CA GLU A 281 -6.67 16.95 -33.74
C GLU A 281 -7.94 16.86 -32.90
N ASP A 282 -8.28 15.66 -32.42
CA ASP A 282 -9.46 15.43 -31.56
C ASP A 282 -9.36 16.19 -30.23
N TYR A 283 -8.18 16.20 -29.61
CA TYR A 283 -7.95 16.95 -28.37
C TYR A 283 -8.13 18.47 -28.58
N ILE A 284 -7.58 19.01 -29.67
CA ILE A 284 -7.67 20.45 -29.99
C ILE A 284 -9.13 20.83 -30.24
N SER A 285 -9.88 20.01 -30.96
CA SER A 285 -11.29 20.25 -31.28
C SER A 285 -12.16 20.24 -30.01
N LEU A 286 -11.94 19.27 -29.13
CA LEU A 286 -12.64 19.18 -27.84
C LEU A 286 -12.33 20.37 -26.92
N LYS A 287 -11.08 20.78 -26.84
CA LYS A 287 -10.66 21.96 -26.06
C LYS A 287 -11.34 23.24 -26.56
N ASN A 288 -11.44 23.42 -27.87
CA ASN A 288 -12.11 24.56 -28.47
C ASN A 288 -13.62 24.54 -28.18
N LEU A 289 -14.28 23.37 -28.25
CA LEU A 289 -15.69 23.19 -27.92
C LEU A 289 -15.98 23.60 -26.47
N LEU A 290 -15.20 23.12 -25.52
CA LEU A 290 -15.37 23.42 -24.09
C LEU A 290 -15.21 24.91 -23.82
N LYS A 291 -14.23 25.55 -24.46
CA LYS A 291 -14.02 27.00 -24.37
C LYS A 291 -15.18 27.80 -24.97
N GLU A 292 -15.70 27.39 -26.13
CA GLU A 292 -16.85 28.00 -26.77
C GLU A 292 -18.10 27.91 -25.90
N LYS A 293 -18.33 26.74 -25.30
CA LYS A 293 -19.46 26.48 -24.40
C LYS A 293 -19.25 27.05 -22.98
N ARG A 294 -18.12 27.66 -22.67
CA ARG A 294 -17.76 28.22 -21.33
C ARG A 294 -17.89 27.15 -20.23
N LEU A 295 -17.35 25.99 -20.50
CA LEU A 295 -17.34 24.86 -19.56
C LEU A 295 -15.92 24.61 -19.05
N ASN A 296 -15.82 24.26 -17.76
CA ASN A 296 -14.59 23.88 -17.13
C ASN A 296 -14.49 22.36 -17.03
N THR A 297 -13.29 21.82 -17.18
CA THR A 297 -13.02 20.41 -16.91
C THR A 297 -11.92 20.27 -15.88
N VAL A 298 -12.09 19.34 -14.95
CA VAL A 298 -11.01 18.97 -13.99
C VAL A 298 -9.79 18.48 -14.75
N CYS A 299 -9.98 17.89 -15.93
CA CYS A 299 -8.90 17.40 -16.77
C CYS A 299 -7.93 18.52 -17.18
N GLU A 300 -8.42 19.73 -17.47
CA GLU A 300 -7.61 20.90 -17.79
C GLU A 300 -7.14 21.64 -16.53
N GLU A 301 -8.05 21.95 -15.60
CA GLU A 301 -7.76 22.72 -14.38
C GLU A 301 -6.72 22.01 -13.48
N ALA A 302 -6.81 20.69 -13.35
CA ALA A 302 -5.85 19.89 -12.56
C ALA A 302 -4.64 19.39 -13.38
N SER A 303 -4.47 19.84 -14.65
CA SER A 303 -3.38 19.38 -15.54
C SER A 303 -3.25 17.85 -15.56
N CYS A 304 -4.39 17.15 -15.71
CA CYS A 304 -4.47 15.71 -15.58
C CYS A 304 -3.62 14.98 -16.65
N PRO A 305 -2.71 14.09 -16.26
CA PRO A 305 -1.85 13.38 -17.22
C PRO A 305 -2.62 12.45 -18.16
N ASN A 306 -3.83 12.03 -17.79
CA ASN A 306 -4.64 11.04 -18.52
C ASN A 306 -5.65 11.68 -19.48
N ILE A 307 -5.67 13.01 -19.63
CA ILE A 307 -6.68 13.73 -20.41
C ILE A 307 -6.85 13.17 -21.83
N TYR A 308 -5.74 12.85 -22.49
CA TYR A 308 -5.74 12.36 -23.87
C TYR A 308 -6.36 10.96 -23.99
N GLU A 309 -6.06 10.09 -23.04
CA GLU A 309 -6.57 8.72 -23.02
C GLU A 309 -8.07 8.70 -22.67
N CYS A 310 -8.47 9.41 -21.62
CA CYS A 310 -9.86 9.48 -21.19
C CYS A 310 -10.78 10.05 -22.27
N TRP A 311 -10.38 11.16 -22.91
CA TRP A 311 -11.20 11.77 -23.96
C TRP A 311 -11.32 10.89 -25.21
N SER A 312 -10.23 10.20 -25.61
CA SER A 312 -10.30 9.28 -26.75
C SER A 312 -11.11 8.00 -26.44
N SER A 313 -11.24 7.62 -25.17
CA SER A 313 -12.09 6.49 -24.73
C SER A 313 -13.55 6.89 -24.47
N GLY A 314 -13.94 8.13 -24.73
CA GLY A 314 -15.31 8.63 -24.57
C GLY A 314 -15.70 8.90 -23.12
N THR A 315 -14.74 9.29 -22.28
CA THR A 315 -14.97 9.71 -20.88
C THR A 315 -14.43 11.14 -20.68
N ALA A 316 -15.24 12.04 -20.10
CA ALA A 316 -14.80 13.39 -19.70
C ALA A 316 -15.35 13.75 -18.32
N THR A 317 -14.63 14.63 -17.60
CA THR A 317 -15.01 15.11 -16.26
C THR A 317 -15.28 16.62 -16.31
N PHE A 318 -16.55 16.99 -16.21
CA PHE A 318 -17.01 18.37 -16.15
C PHE A 318 -16.96 18.89 -14.72
N MET A 319 -16.47 20.11 -14.54
CA MET A 319 -16.46 20.81 -13.26
C MET A 319 -17.48 21.94 -13.31
N ILE A 320 -18.59 21.77 -12.59
CA ILE A 320 -19.73 22.70 -12.57
C ILE A 320 -19.65 23.71 -11.42
N MET A 321 -20.52 24.74 -11.47
CA MET A 321 -20.65 25.81 -10.49
C MET A 321 -19.45 26.78 -10.44
N GLY A 322 -18.73 26.90 -11.58
CA GLY A 322 -17.64 27.85 -11.77
C GLY A 322 -16.25 27.31 -11.40
N GLU A 323 -15.28 28.22 -11.23
CA GLU A 323 -13.86 27.91 -11.06
C GLU A 323 -13.30 28.26 -9.67
N VAL A 324 -14.13 28.77 -8.74
CA VAL A 324 -13.70 29.21 -7.41
C VAL A 324 -14.35 28.36 -6.33
N CYS A 325 -13.52 27.69 -5.52
CA CYS A 325 -13.93 26.80 -4.45
C CYS A 325 -13.97 27.51 -3.10
N THR A 326 -14.95 27.21 -2.24
CA THR A 326 -14.99 27.73 -0.86
C THR A 326 -14.00 27.04 0.09
N ARG A 327 -13.36 25.93 -0.35
CA ARG A 327 -12.42 25.14 0.47
C ARG A 327 -11.00 25.16 -0.11
N ALA A 328 -10.00 25.10 0.80
CA ALA A 328 -8.58 25.08 0.46
C ALA A 328 -7.98 23.71 0.81
N CYS A 329 -8.15 22.71 -0.05
CA CYS A 329 -7.52 21.41 0.13
C CYS A 329 -6.04 21.46 -0.26
N GLY A 330 -5.14 20.91 0.56
CA GLY A 330 -3.69 21.00 0.39
C GLY A 330 -3.12 20.30 -0.86
N PHE A 331 -3.94 19.53 -1.58
CA PHE A 331 -3.57 18.79 -2.81
C PHE A 331 -4.19 19.36 -4.09
N CYS A 332 -5.14 20.30 -4.00
CA CYS A 332 -6.00 20.73 -5.10
C CYS A 332 -5.60 22.11 -5.64
N ASP A 333 -5.45 22.24 -6.96
CA ASP A 333 -5.02 23.47 -7.63
C ASP A 333 -6.20 24.43 -7.96
N VAL A 334 -7.43 24.06 -7.65
CA VAL A 334 -8.61 24.89 -7.88
C VAL A 334 -8.52 26.17 -7.04
N LYS A 335 -8.80 27.33 -7.64
CA LYS A 335 -8.75 28.63 -6.97
C LYS A 335 -9.66 28.66 -5.75
N THR A 336 -9.13 29.09 -4.61
CA THR A 336 -9.91 29.24 -3.37
C THR A 336 -10.38 30.69 -3.21
N GLY A 337 -11.64 30.89 -2.83
CA GLY A 337 -12.18 32.22 -2.62
C GLY A 337 -13.70 32.24 -2.44
N LYS A 338 -14.29 33.38 -2.74
CA LYS A 338 -15.75 33.57 -2.76
C LYS A 338 -16.25 33.33 -4.20
N PRO A 339 -17.02 32.24 -4.43
CA PRO A 339 -17.59 31.96 -5.74
C PRO A 339 -18.60 33.04 -6.19
N GLY A 340 -18.82 33.14 -7.50
CA GLY A 340 -19.86 33.95 -8.09
C GLY A 340 -21.26 33.32 -7.99
N GLU A 341 -22.24 33.99 -8.63
CA GLU A 341 -23.59 33.44 -8.78
C GLU A 341 -23.60 32.20 -9.65
N LEU A 342 -24.61 31.34 -9.46
CA LEU A 342 -24.81 30.13 -10.26
C LEU A 342 -25.35 30.49 -11.64
N ASP A 343 -24.78 29.92 -12.68
CA ASP A 343 -25.25 30.00 -14.05
C ASP A 343 -26.19 28.80 -14.34
N TRP A 344 -27.48 28.96 -14.17
CA TRP A 344 -28.48 27.91 -14.36
C TRP A 344 -28.63 27.43 -15.83
N ASP A 345 -27.93 28.04 -16.79
CA ASP A 345 -27.83 27.50 -18.15
C ASP A 345 -26.67 26.51 -18.31
N GLU A 346 -25.73 26.45 -17.34
CA GLU A 346 -24.59 25.52 -17.36
C GLU A 346 -25.02 24.05 -17.42
N PRO A 347 -26.02 23.55 -16.68
CA PRO A 347 -26.52 22.17 -16.80
C PRO A 347 -26.89 21.77 -18.23
N SER A 348 -27.57 22.66 -18.96
CA SER A 348 -27.96 22.41 -20.36
C SER A 348 -26.72 22.37 -21.27
N ARG A 349 -25.76 23.28 -21.09
CA ARG A 349 -24.50 23.28 -21.86
C ARG A 349 -23.64 22.03 -21.61
N VAL A 350 -23.62 21.53 -20.38
CA VAL A 350 -22.97 20.24 -20.05
C VAL A 350 -23.63 19.11 -20.83
N ALA A 351 -24.96 18.99 -20.76
CA ALA A 351 -25.72 17.95 -21.43
C ALA A 351 -25.54 17.97 -22.96
N GLU A 352 -25.55 19.16 -23.58
CA GLU A 352 -25.24 19.35 -25.01
C GLU A 352 -23.81 18.93 -25.35
N SER A 353 -22.83 19.27 -24.50
CA SER A 353 -21.43 18.93 -24.72
C SER A 353 -21.20 17.43 -24.65
N VAL A 354 -21.84 16.73 -23.70
CA VAL A 354 -21.85 15.27 -23.63
C VAL A 354 -22.35 14.66 -24.94
N SER A 355 -23.41 15.23 -25.53
CA SER A 355 -23.97 14.78 -26.81
C SER A 355 -23.01 15.02 -27.99
N ILE A 356 -22.45 16.22 -28.10
CA ILE A 356 -21.52 16.59 -29.18
C ILE A 356 -20.25 15.72 -29.11
N MET A 357 -19.73 15.49 -27.90
CA MET A 357 -18.55 14.65 -27.66
C MET A 357 -18.86 13.15 -27.80
N LYS A 358 -20.14 12.77 -27.95
CA LYS A 358 -20.60 11.37 -28.01
C LYS A 358 -20.06 10.53 -26.87
N LEU A 359 -20.07 11.10 -25.66
CA LEU A 359 -19.57 10.38 -24.48
C LEU A 359 -20.46 9.21 -24.15
N SER A 360 -19.84 8.11 -23.79
CA SER A 360 -20.54 6.93 -23.25
C SER A 360 -20.57 6.92 -21.72
N HIS A 361 -19.72 7.74 -21.09
CA HIS A 361 -19.68 7.93 -19.65
C HIS A 361 -19.28 9.38 -19.32
N ALA A 362 -20.14 10.10 -18.62
CA ALA A 362 -19.91 11.49 -18.22
C ALA A 362 -19.69 11.56 -16.71
N VAL A 363 -18.56 12.13 -16.28
CA VAL A 363 -18.29 12.41 -14.87
C VAL A 363 -18.60 13.89 -14.60
N ILE A 364 -19.44 14.17 -13.63
CA ILE A 364 -19.83 15.51 -13.20
C ILE A 364 -19.28 15.75 -11.79
N THR A 365 -18.45 16.73 -11.61
CA THR A 365 -17.94 17.18 -10.31
C THR A 365 -18.11 18.67 -10.16
N SER A 366 -17.75 19.23 -9.02
CA SER A 366 -17.90 20.67 -8.77
C SER A 366 -16.80 21.26 -7.90
N VAL A 367 -16.71 22.56 -7.88
CA VAL A 367 -16.12 23.29 -6.76
C VAL A 367 -17.03 23.14 -5.52
N ASN A 368 -16.45 23.21 -4.30
CA ASN A 368 -17.30 23.28 -3.09
C ASN A 368 -18.00 24.62 -3.00
N ARG A 369 -19.28 24.58 -2.67
CA ARG A 369 -20.18 25.72 -2.54
C ARG A 369 -20.78 25.78 -1.13
N ASP A 370 -19.91 25.83 -0.11
CA ASP A 370 -20.33 25.96 1.29
C ASP A 370 -21.06 27.28 1.60
N ASP A 371 -21.08 28.21 0.63
CA ASP A 371 -21.85 29.45 0.62
C ASP A 371 -23.34 29.26 0.28
N LEU A 372 -23.69 28.15 -0.40
CA LEU A 372 -25.06 27.76 -0.67
C LEU A 372 -25.65 26.92 0.46
N LYS A 373 -26.96 27.08 0.69
CA LYS A 373 -27.66 26.37 1.77
C LYS A 373 -27.59 24.85 1.59
N ASP A 374 -27.74 24.39 0.36
CA ASP A 374 -27.76 22.97 -0.04
C ASP A 374 -26.39 22.49 -0.57
N GLY A 375 -25.34 23.31 -0.46
CA GLY A 375 -24.02 22.99 -1.00
C GLY A 375 -23.98 22.79 -2.51
N GLY A 376 -25.03 23.19 -3.24
CA GLY A 376 -25.18 23.05 -4.69
C GLY A 376 -25.77 21.71 -5.14
N SER A 377 -26.40 20.96 -4.24
CA SER A 377 -26.97 19.64 -4.56
C SER A 377 -28.09 19.70 -5.60
N GLU A 378 -28.97 20.71 -5.58
CA GLU A 378 -30.01 20.88 -6.60
C GLU A 378 -29.41 21.18 -7.97
N PHE A 379 -28.32 21.94 -8.02
CA PHE A 379 -27.61 22.20 -9.28
C PHE A 379 -26.99 20.93 -9.88
N PHE A 380 -26.43 20.04 -9.04
CA PHE A 380 -26.00 18.70 -9.45
C PHE A 380 -27.18 17.91 -9.99
N ALA A 381 -28.29 17.87 -9.24
CA ALA A 381 -29.49 17.12 -9.61
C ALA A 381 -30.03 17.57 -10.97
N GLU A 382 -30.06 18.88 -11.23
CA GLU A 382 -30.47 19.41 -12.53
C GLU A 382 -29.51 19.01 -13.65
N THR A 383 -28.20 19.04 -13.38
CA THR A 383 -27.18 18.63 -14.36
C THR A 383 -27.32 17.14 -14.71
N ILE A 384 -27.58 16.28 -13.73
CA ILE A 384 -27.84 14.84 -13.95
C ILE A 384 -29.07 14.65 -14.82
N ARG A 385 -30.21 15.28 -14.43
CA ARG A 385 -31.49 15.17 -15.16
C ARG A 385 -31.33 15.58 -16.61
N LYS A 386 -30.76 16.77 -16.88
CA LYS A 386 -30.52 17.30 -18.23
C LYS A 386 -29.61 16.40 -19.05
N THR A 387 -28.53 15.89 -18.44
CA THR A 387 -27.60 15.00 -19.14
C THR A 387 -28.28 13.70 -19.55
N LYS A 388 -29.04 13.06 -18.66
CA LYS A 388 -29.75 11.81 -18.94
C LYS A 388 -30.91 12.01 -19.93
N GLU A 389 -31.60 13.16 -19.89
CA GLU A 389 -32.71 13.50 -20.82
C GLU A 389 -32.20 13.53 -22.27
N ILE A 390 -31.07 14.17 -22.53
CA ILE A 390 -30.51 14.34 -23.88
C ILE A 390 -29.68 13.12 -24.31
N ASN A 391 -29.02 12.43 -23.36
CA ASN A 391 -28.03 11.38 -23.63
C ASN A 391 -28.43 10.05 -22.93
N ASN A 392 -29.51 9.46 -23.33
CA ASN A 392 -30.10 8.26 -22.70
C ASN A 392 -29.22 7.00 -22.70
N GLN A 393 -28.13 6.98 -23.49
CA GLN A 393 -27.15 5.87 -23.54
C GLN A 393 -25.85 6.21 -22.81
N CYS A 394 -25.73 7.42 -22.26
CA CYS A 394 -24.56 7.84 -21.50
C CYS A 394 -24.77 7.59 -20.00
N SER A 395 -23.90 6.82 -19.38
CA SER A 395 -23.91 6.69 -17.91
C SER A 395 -23.36 7.96 -17.26
N VAL A 396 -23.97 8.36 -16.14
CA VAL A 396 -23.64 9.59 -15.42
C VAL A 396 -23.08 9.23 -14.04
N GLU A 397 -21.80 9.54 -13.85
CA GLU A 397 -21.11 9.51 -12.55
C GLU A 397 -21.10 10.91 -11.95
N VAL A 398 -21.36 11.04 -10.65
CA VAL A 398 -21.21 12.30 -9.93
C VAL A 398 -20.15 12.17 -8.86
N LEU A 399 -19.15 13.06 -8.85
CA LEU A 399 -18.18 13.22 -7.78
C LEU A 399 -18.56 14.42 -6.92
N VAL A 400 -19.21 14.15 -5.80
CA VAL A 400 -19.84 15.17 -4.96
C VAL A 400 -19.00 15.53 -3.72
N PRO A 401 -19.16 16.77 -3.18
CA PRO A 401 -18.61 17.14 -1.88
C PRO A 401 -19.36 16.40 -0.74
N ASP A 402 -18.90 16.62 0.50
CA ASP A 402 -19.54 16.02 1.68
C ASP A 402 -20.84 16.72 2.13
N PHE A 403 -21.27 17.76 1.45
CA PHE A 403 -22.43 18.62 1.77
C PHE A 403 -22.55 18.94 3.28
N LYS A 404 -21.40 19.00 4.00
CA LYS A 404 -21.35 19.14 5.48
C LYS A 404 -22.14 18.05 6.23
N GLY A 405 -22.49 16.94 5.57
CA GLY A 405 -23.27 15.83 6.10
C GLY A 405 -24.78 16.05 6.02
N ASP A 406 -25.26 17.05 5.25
CA ASP A 406 -26.68 17.31 5.05
C ASP A 406 -27.35 16.20 4.22
N ARG A 407 -28.31 15.51 4.82
CA ARG A 407 -29.00 14.37 4.22
C ARG A 407 -29.96 14.78 3.11
N GLU A 408 -30.59 15.95 3.21
CA GLU A 408 -31.48 16.46 2.17
C GLU A 408 -30.70 16.73 0.87
N SER A 409 -29.51 17.29 0.99
CA SER A 409 -28.61 17.49 -0.15
C SER A 409 -28.18 16.16 -0.81
N ILE A 410 -27.95 15.10 -0.01
CA ILE A 410 -27.66 13.76 -0.55
C ILE A 410 -28.90 13.19 -1.25
N ASP A 411 -30.10 13.31 -0.65
CA ASP A 411 -31.35 12.86 -1.24
C ASP A 411 -31.64 13.56 -2.60
N ASN A 412 -31.32 14.84 -2.76
CA ASN A 412 -31.44 15.55 -4.04
C ASN A 412 -30.63 14.84 -5.15
N ILE A 413 -29.39 14.43 -4.82
CA ILE A 413 -28.54 13.69 -5.77
C ILE A 413 -29.12 12.31 -6.09
N LEU A 414 -29.52 11.55 -5.06
CA LEU A 414 -30.06 10.19 -5.22
C LEU A 414 -31.34 10.20 -6.04
N ASN A 415 -32.23 11.19 -5.82
CA ASN A 415 -33.48 11.35 -6.55
C ASN A 415 -33.26 11.74 -8.03
N ALA A 416 -32.13 12.35 -8.38
CA ALA A 416 -31.76 12.58 -9.77
C ALA A 416 -31.23 11.31 -10.47
N ASN A 417 -31.07 10.22 -9.72
CA ASN A 417 -30.73 8.89 -10.20
C ASN A 417 -29.44 8.82 -11.03
N PRO A 418 -28.25 9.22 -10.50
CA PRO A 418 -26.99 8.99 -11.17
C PRO A 418 -26.70 7.49 -11.26
N ASP A 419 -25.89 7.06 -12.24
CA ASP A 419 -25.48 5.67 -12.38
C ASP A 419 -24.35 5.32 -11.38
N VAL A 420 -23.50 6.31 -11.05
CA VAL A 420 -22.46 6.17 -10.03
C VAL A 420 -22.48 7.37 -9.09
N PHE A 421 -22.56 7.11 -7.79
CA PHE A 421 -22.38 8.09 -6.74
C PHE A 421 -20.94 7.99 -6.19
N ASN A 422 -20.13 8.99 -6.46
CA ASN A 422 -18.73 9.06 -6.03
C ASN A 422 -18.53 10.16 -4.98
N HIS A 423 -17.88 9.80 -3.87
CA HIS A 423 -17.39 10.76 -2.88
C HIS A 423 -16.03 10.30 -2.36
N ASN A 424 -15.00 11.08 -2.60
CA ASN A 424 -13.64 10.70 -2.24
C ASN A 424 -13.32 10.87 -0.75
N LEU A 425 -12.65 9.89 -0.17
CA LEU A 425 -12.00 9.99 1.15
C LEU A 425 -10.70 10.79 1.08
N GLU A 426 -10.04 10.79 -0.05
CA GLU A 426 -8.79 11.48 -0.42
C GLU A 426 -7.57 11.03 0.35
N THR A 427 -7.64 10.87 1.68
CA THR A 427 -6.50 10.51 2.51
C THR A 427 -6.91 9.76 3.77
N VAL A 428 -5.92 9.25 4.50
CA VAL A 428 -6.11 8.49 5.75
C VAL A 428 -6.59 9.38 6.92
N PRO A 429 -7.24 8.82 7.95
CA PRO A 429 -7.83 9.59 9.07
C PRO A 429 -6.87 10.57 9.72
N ARG A 430 -5.61 10.18 9.96
CA ARG A 430 -4.60 11.02 10.61
C ARG A 430 -4.30 12.30 9.84
N LEU A 431 -4.32 12.24 8.51
CA LEU A 431 -3.96 13.35 7.63
C LEU A 431 -5.17 14.22 7.23
N GLN A 432 -6.41 13.81 7.49
CA GLN A 432 -7.62 14.52 7.05
C GLN A 432 -7.61 16.00 7.44
N ARG A 433 -7.36 16.29 8.72
CA ARG A 433 -7.41 17.68 9.23
C ARG A 433 -6.37 18.58 8.58
N GLU A 434 -5.22 18.02 8.22
CA GLU A 434 -4.10 18.77 7.64
C GLU A 434 -4.27 18.96 6.13
N ILE A 435 -4.86 17.99 5.44
CA ILE A 435 -4.99 17.95 3.97
C ILE A 435 -6.34 18.48 3.51
N ARG A 436 -7.42 18.18 4.24
CA ARG A 436 -8.81 18.57 3.92
C ARG A 436 -9.43 19.31 5.09
N THR A 437 -9.01 20.52 5.35
CA THR A 437 -9.31 21.30 6.57
C THR A 437 -10.81 21.42 6.93
N ALA A 438 -11.70 21.42 5.92
CA ALA A 438 -13.15 21.55 6.10
C ALA A 438 -13.92 20.22 6.01
N ALA A 439 -13.22 19.09 5.77
CA ALA A 439 -13.83 17.77 5.67
C ALA A 439 -13.50 16.91 6.90
N SER A 440 -14.25 15.82 7.09
CA SER A 440 -14.04 14.87 8.18
C SER A 440 -14.15 13.45 7.65
N TYR A 441 -13.20 12.59 8.05
CA TYR A 441 -13.18 11.18 7.64
C TYR A 441 -14.48 10.46 8.01
N GLY A 442 -14.93 10.58 9.26
CA GLY A 442 -16.18 9.98 9.72
C GLY A 442 -17.41 10.50 8.98
N ARG A 443 -17.44 11.81 8.63
CA ARG A 443 -18.52 12.37 7.81
C ARG A 443 -18.53 11.74 6.41
N SER A 444 -17.39 11.58 5.78
CA SER A 444 -17.28 10.94 4.47
C SER A 444 -17.76 9.49 4.49
N LEU A 445 -17.45 8.71 5.54
CA LEU A 445 -17.99 7.36 5.71
C LEU A 445 -19.51 7.36 5.92
N SER A 446 -20.04 8.28 6.76
CA SER A 446 -21.47 8.36 7.05
C SER A 446 -22.34 8.68 5.83
N ILE A 447 -21.78 9.27 4.76
CA ILE A 447 -22.46 9.44 3.49
C ILE A 447 -22.81 8.08 2.87
N PHE A 448 -21.83 7.16 2.82
CA PHE A 448 -22.06 5.83 2.25
C PHE A 448 -22.98 4.98 3.11
N GLU A 449 -22.88 5.07 4.46
CA GLU A 449 -23.85 4.45 5.37
C GLU A 449 -25.29 4.92 5.06
N TYR A 450 -25.44 6.24 4.84
CA TYR A 450 -26.74 6.81 4.52
C TYR A 450 -27.26 6.36 3.16
N ILE A 451 -26.42 6.36 2.11
CA ILE A 451 -26.77 5.89 0.78
C ILE A 451 -27.23 4.42 0.81
N ASN A 452 -26.49 3.57 1.52
CA ASN A 452 -26.84 2.16 1.71
C ASN A 452 -28.20 2.00 2.40
N SER A 453 -28.47 2.84 3.42
CA SER A 453 -29.77 2.82 4.13
C SER A 453 -30.96 3.23 3.25
N LYS A 454 -30.70 3.97 2.18
CA LYS A 454 -31.73 4.40 1.20
C LYS A 454 -31.98 3.37 0.10
N GLY A 455 -31.17 2.31 0.01
CA GLY A 455 -31.31 1.29 -1.04
C GLY A 455 -31.00 1.84 -2.44
N PHE A 456 -29.97 2.68 -2.55
CA PHE A 456 -29.55 3.21 -3.85
C PHE A 456 -29.19 2.08 -4.82
N LEU A 457 -29.75 2.13 -6.03
CA LEU A 457 -29.59 1.07 -7.03
C LEU A 457 -28.38 1.29 -7.96
N GLY A 458 -27.82 2.50 -7.99
CA GLY A 458 -26.58 2.78 -8.72
C GLY A 458 -25.35 2.27 -7.98
N LYS A 459 -24.19 2.48 -8.57
CA LYS A 459 -22.90 2.09 -7.98
C LYS A 459 -22.36 3.17 -7.07
N THR A 460 -21.65 2.75 -6.02
CA THR A 460 -20.97 3.65 -5.10
C THR A 460 -19.46 3.62 -5.36
N LYS A 461 -18.80 4.80 -5.27
CA LYS A 461 -17.40 4.94 -5.57
C LYS A 461 -16.70 5.88 -4.59
N THR A 462 -15.44 5.58 -4.28
CA THR A 462 -14.57 6.44 -3.50
C THR A 462 -13.14 6.44 -4.03
N GLY A 463 -12.33 7.40 -3.58
CA GLY A 463 -10.95 7.52 -4.00
C GLY A 463 -10.00 7.94 -2.90
N LEU A 464 -8.75 7.48 -3.02
CA LEU A 464 -7.62 7.82 -2.17
C LEU A 464 -6.46 8.37 -3.00
N ILE A 465 -5.77 9.34 -2.44
CA ILE A 465 -4.53 9.89 -2.97
C ILE A 465 -3.43 9.54 -1.98
N VAL A 466 -2.39 8.85 -2.45
CA VAL A 466 -1.26 8.39 -1.63
C VAL A 466 0.04 9.14 -1.98
N GLY A 467 0.99 9.18 -1.04
CA GLY A 467 2.26 9.91 -1.18
C GLY A 467 2.29 11.27 -0.47
N MET A 468 1.29 11.57 0.38
CA MET A 468 1.19 12.80 1.15
C MET A 468 1.68 12.69 2.60
N GLY A 469 2.20 11.50 3.02
CA GLY A 469 2.75 11.26 4.34
C GLY A 469 2.05 10.15 5.13
N GLU A 470 1.10 9.45 4.52
CA GLU A 470 0.52 8.22 5.05
C GLU A 470 1.54 7.07 4.95
N ASN A 471 1.41 6.09 5.83
CA ASN A 471 2.08 4.81 5.69
C ASN A 471 1.13 3.79 5.04
N LYS A 472 1.69 2.66 4.61
CA LYS A 472 0.96 1.60 3.92
C LYS A 472 -0.17 1.04 4.78
N GLU A 473 0.10 0.80 6.07
CA GLU A 473 -0.85 0.23 7.02
C GLU A 473 -2.08 1.12 7.17
N GLU A 474 -1.91 2.44 7.20
CA GLU A 474 -3.03 3.38 7.28
C GLU A 474 -3.93 3.30 6.03
N VAL A 475 -3.37 3.07 4.85
CA VAL A 475 -4.15 2.86 3.61
C VAL A 475 -4.91 1.54 3.67
N LEU A 476 -4.29 0.46 4.17
CA LEU A 476 -4.93 -0.83 4.36
C LEU A 476 -6.09 -0.74 5.38
N ASP A 477 -5.92 0.02 6.46
CA ASP A 477 -6.99 0.26 7.45
C ASP A 477 -8.17 1.03 6.82
N VAL A 478 -7.90 1.99 5.93
CA VAL A 478 -8.97 2.67 5.17
C VAL A 478 -9.70 1.69 4.25
N LEU A 479 -9.01 0.76 3.58
CA LEU A 479 -9.65 -0.26 2.75
C LEU A 479 -10.52 -1.21 3.59
N LEU A 480 -10.11 -1.52 4.83
CA LEU A 480 -10.94 -2.25 5.79
C LEU A 480 -12.22 -1.48 6.18
N ASP A 481 -12.14 -0.16 6.35
CA ASP A 481 -13.33 0.63 6.64
C ASP A 481 -14.25 0.72 5.43
N ILE A 482 -13.70 0.89 4.22
CA ILE A 482 -14.44 0.89 2.95
C ILE A 482 -15.19 -0.43 2.74
N SER A 483 -14.55 -1.58 3.01
CA SER A 483 -15.15 -2.90 2.80
C SER A 483 -16.41 -3.14 3.65
N LYS A 484 -16.53 -2.47 4.81
CA LYS A 484 -17.71 -2.53 5.69
C LYS A 484 -18.91 -1.74 5.14
N LEU A 485 -18.67 -0.86 4.18
CA LEU A 485 -19.66 0.08 3.64
C LEU A 485 -20.25 -0.35 2.29
N ASN A 486 -19.95 -1.57 1.81
CA ASN A 486 -20.39 -2.10 0.52
C ASN A 486 -20.17 -1.12 -0.64
N ILE A 487 -18.99 -0.48 -0.66
CA ILE A 487 -18.61 0.43 -1.75
C ILE A 487 -18.16 -0.42 -2.94
N ASP A 488 -18.71 -0.15 -4.13
CA ASP A 488 -18.48 -0.96 -5.33
C ASP A 488 -17.12 -0.70 -5.97
N ILE A 489 -16.67 0.57 -6.01
CA ILE A 489 -15.47 0.99 -6.75
C ILE A 489 -14.55 1.82 -5.86
N VAL A 490 -13.26 1.48 -5.87
CA VAL A 490 -12.23 2.27 -5.17
C VAL A 490 -11.12 2.64 -6.15
N THR A 491 -10.72 3.93 -6.15
CA THR A 491 -9.56 4.40 -6.91
C THR A 491 -8.42 4.79 -5.98
N ILE A 492 -7.18 4.38 -6.27
CA ILE A 492 -6.00 4.75 -5.48
C ILE A 492 -4.92 5.28 -6.43
N GLY A 493 -4.55 6.55 -6.26
CA GLY A 493 -3.60 7.23 -7.15
C GLY A 493 -2.49 7.97 -6.42
N GLN A 494 -1.35 8.18 -7.08
CA GLN A 494 -0.22 8.96 -6.54
C GLN A 494 -0.57 10.45 -6.47
N TYR A 495 -0.27 11.08 -5.35
CA TYR A 495 -0.27 12.54 -5.24
C TYR A 495 0.75 13.16 -6.20
N LEU A 496 0.30 14.11 -6.99
CA LEU A 496 1.15 14.95 -7.84
C LEU A 496 1.00 16.40 -7.36
N ARG A 497 2.09 16.99 -6.90
CA ARG A 497 2.09 18.36 -6.38
C ARG A 497 1.84 19.37 -7.51
N PRO A 498 0.75 20.14 -7.47
CA PRO A 498 0.44 21.08 -8.55
C PRO A 498 1.43 22.25 -8.61
N THR A 499 1.74 22.88 -7.49
CA THR A 499 2.68 24.02 -7.41
C THR A 499 3.48 23.99 -6.10
N ALA A 500 4.53 24.79 -6.00
CA ALA A 500 5.34 24.92 -4.79
C ALA A 500 4.57 25.38 -3.53
N LYS A 501 3.36 25.93 -3.69
CA LYS A 501 2.48 26.34 -2.59
C LYS A 501 1.70 25.19 -1.97
N HIS A 502 1.54 24.08 -2.71
CA HIS A 502 0.85 22.89 -2.25
C HIS A 502 1.76 22.01 -1.39
N ARG A 503 1.15 21.04 -0.73
CA ARG A 503 1.87 20.09 0.12
C ARG A 503 3.00 19.41 -0.66
N PRO A 504 4.22 19.29 -0.09
CA PRO A 504 5.29 18.54 -0.74
C PRO A 504 4.90 17.06 -0.91
N ILE A 505 5.40 16.43 -1.96
CA ILE A 505 5.33 14.98 -2.09
C ILE A 505 6.21 14.38 -0.99
N HIS A 506 5.63 13.54 -0.14
CA HIS A 506 6.37 12.87 0.91
C HIS A 506 7.17 11.70 0.34
N ARG A 507 6.54 10.91 -0.54
CA ARG A 507 7.18 9.81 -1.27
C ARG A 507 6.44 9.52 -2.58
N TYR A 508 7.15 8.96 -3.53
CA TYR A 508 6.53 8.25 -4.65
C TYR A 508 6.28 6.81 -4.24
N VAL A 509 5.02 6.40 -4.25
CA VAL A 509 4.60 5.04 -3.89
C VAL A 509 5.01 4.09 -5.00
N ASN A 510 5.64 2.96 -4.66
CA ASN A 510 6.07 1.97 -5.64
C ASN A 510 4.85 1.33 -6.35
N VAL A 511 5.04 0.95 -7.61
CA VAL A 511 4.01 0.27 -8.43
C VAL A 511 3.53 -1.02 -7.75
N ASP A 512 4.43 -1.77 -7.11
CA ASP A 512 4.09 -2.99 -6.37
C ASP A 512 3.16 -2.71 -5.18
N GLU A 513 3.36 -1.59 -4.48
CA GLU A 513 2.49 -1.19 -3.37
C GLU A 513 1.08 -0.84 -3.85
N PHE A 514 0.94 -0.25 -5.04
CA PHE A 514 -0.38 -0.06 -5.67
C PHE A 514 -1.08 -1.38 -5.98
N ASN A 515 -0.34 -2.37 -6.48
CA ASN A 515 -0.85 -3.71 -6.72
C ASN A 515 -1.27 -4.39 -5.39
N GLU A 516 -0.49 -4.21 -4.33
CA GLU A 516 -0.85 -4.74 -3.01
C GLU A 516 -2.14 -4.11 -2.47
N TYR A 517 -2.36 -2.80 -2.64
CA TYR A 517 -3.63 -2.15 -2.27
C TYR A 517 -4.82 -2.76 -3.02
N LYS A 518 -4.65 -2.98 -4.33
CA LYS A 518 -5.67 -3.61 -5.16
C LYS A 518 -6.01 -5.01 -4.66
N ILE A 519 -5.01 -5.88 -4.57
CA ILE A 519 -5.19 -7.27 -4.14
C ILE A 519 -5.82 -7.33 -2.73
N PHE A 520 -5.33 -6.50 -1.81
CA PHE A 520 -5.85 -6.48 -0.46
C PHE A 520 -7.32 -6.08 -0.41
N GLY A 521 -7.70 -4.99 -1.06
CA GLY A 521 -9.08 -4.53 -1.04
C GLY A 521 -10.04 -5.49 -1.76
N GLU A 522 -9.63 -6.08 -2.89
CA GLU A 522 -10.41 -7.12 -3.56
C GLU A 522 -10.58 -8.36 -2.68
N SER A 523 -9.56 -8.73 -1.90
CA SER A 523 -9.65 -9.84 -0.92
C SER A 523 -10.61 -9.57 0.23
N LEU A 524 -10.92 -8.30 0.50
CA LEU A 524 -11.94 -7.87 1.48
C LEU A 524 -13.36 -7.86 0.90
N GLY A 525 -13.53 -8.21 -0.38
CA GLY A 525 -14.81 -8.23 -1.06
C GLY A 525 -15.20 -6.90 -1.72
N ILE A 526 -14.29 -5.94 -1.85
CA ILE A 526 -14.53 -4.73 -2.67
C ILE A 526 -14.57 -5.18 -4.14
N PRO A 527 -15.69 -4.95 -4.88
CA PRO A 527 -15.87 -5.54 -6.21
C PRO A 527 -14.84 -5.07 -7.25
N HIS A 528 -14.42 -3.78 -7.20
CA HIS A 528 -13.42 -3.26 -8.13
C HIS A 528 -12.49 -2.24 -7.49
N ILE A 529 -11.18 -2.42 -7.70
CA ILE A 529 -10.15 -1.46 -7.28
C ILE A 529 -9.27 -1.09 -8.48
N GLU A 530 -9.30 0.19 -8.84
CA GLU A 530 -8.35 0.76 -9.78
C GLU A 530 -7.22 1.42 -8.99
N SER A 531 -6.03 0.83 -9.03
CA SER A 531 -4.89 1.26 -8.22
C SER A 531 -3.62 1.40 -9.06
N GLY A 532 -3.01 2.57 -9.04
CA GLY A 532 -1.80 2.82 -9.79
C GLY A 532 -1.34 4.27 -9.75
N PRO A 533 -0.09 4.54 -10.14
CA PRO A 533 0.53 5.86 -10.01
C PRO A 533 -0.21 6.98 -10.73
N LEU A 534 -0.80 6.69 -11.87
CA LEU A 534 -1.51 7.66 -12.71
C LEU A 534 -3.03 7.63 -12.54
N VAL A 535 -3.54 6.76 -11.67
CA VAL A 535 -4.98 6.66 -11.39
C VAL A 535 -5.50 7.96 -10.78
N ARG A 536 -6.68 8.36 -11.24
CA ARG A 536 -7.48 9.48 -10.74
C ARG A 536 -8.91 9.01 -10.56
N SER A 537 -9.73 9.73 -9.81
CA SER A 537 -11.11 9.31 -9.52
C SER A 537 -11.94 9.03 -10.77
N SER A 538 -11.67 9.70 -11.89
CA SER A 538 -12.38 9.46 -13.17
C SER A 538 -11.56 8.67 -14.20
N TYR A 539 -10.38 8.15 -13.81
CA TYR A 539 -9.56 7.34 -14.71
C TYR A 539 -10.22 5.97 -14.93
N HIS A 540 -10.39 5.57 -16.19
CA HIS A 540 -11.11 4.36 -16.59
C HIS A 540 -12.52 4.23 -15.95
N ALA A 541 -13.19 5.37 -15.69
CA ALA A 541 -14.48 5.36 -15.00
C ALA A 541 -15.54 4.50 -15.71
N LYS A 542 -15.56 4.54 -17.05
CA LYS A 542 -16.42 3.67 -17.86
C LYS A 542 -16.15 2.18 -17.64
N ASP A 543 -14.87 1.79 -17.67
CA ASP A 543 -14.47 0.39 -17.54
C ASP A 543 -14.70 -0.11 -16.12
N SER A 544 -14.40 0.73 -15.12
CA SER A 544 -14.70 0.45 -13.71
C SER A 544 -16.20 0.27 -13.46
N PHE A 545 -17.04 1.10 -14.09
CA PHE A 545 -18.49 0.97 -14.01
C PHE A 545 -19.00 -0.32 -14.66
N ALA A 546 -18.43 -0.71 -15.80
CA ALA A 546 -18.80 -1.93 -16.51
C ALA A 546 -18.32 -3.23 -15.81
N SER A 547 -17.37 -3.12 -14.87
CA SER A 547 -16.78 -4.27 -14.16
C SER A 547 -17.53 -4.67 -12.89
N VAL A 548 -18.50 -3.88 -12.44
CA VAL A 548 -19.33 -4.06 -11.22
C VAL A 548 -20.81 -4.02 -11.58
#